data_8fb1e0b39a43d07b5c713ddc2e369879
#
_entry.id   8fb1e0b39a43d07b5c713ddc2e369879
#
_cell.length_a   1.000
_cell.length_b   1.000
_cell.length_c   1.000
_cell.angle_alpha   90.00
_cell.angle_beta   90.00
_cell.angle_gamma   90.00
#
_symmetry.space_group_name_H-M   'P 1'
#
loop_
_entity.id
_entity.type
_entity.pdbx_description
1 polymer ?
#
loop_
_entity_poly.entity_id
_entity_poly.type
_entity_poly.pdbx_seq_one_letter_code
_entity_poly.pdbx_strand_id
1 'polypeptide(L)'
;MATTPTPIFPQTPYLKTLSLAAVTACTTRAPTATASLAAANIIEITPVSTNGRRIDSVTVSACSTAITSATVAQVVGIWAWDGTTAYLIQEITVTAVTPSTTVAAFTTTWFPSIPLVLPAAFKLFASTTVTTPA
;
A
#
# COMPACT_ATOMS: atom_id res chain seq x y z
N MET A 1 -38.80 5.33 -6.64
CA MET A 1 -37.47 4.85 -6.19
C MET A 1 -36.82 4.14 -7.35
N ALA A 2 -35.74 4.68 -7.91
CA ALA A 2 -35.00 3.98 -8.95
C ALA A 2 -34.17 2.87 -8.26
N THR A 3 -34.58 1.62 -8.39
CA THR A 3 -33.75 0.50 -8.03
C THR A 3 -32.65 0.36 -9.06
N THR A 4 -31.40 0.58 -8.67
CA THR A 4 -30.27 0.28 -9.53
C THR A 4 -30.12 -1.24 -9.60
N PRO A 5 -30.43 -1.89 -10.74
CA PRO A 5 -30.40 -3.36 -10.83
C PRO A 5 -28.98 -3.90 -11.04
N THR A 6 -27.97 -3.07 -11.00
CA THR A 6 -26.56 -3.51 -11.11
C THR A 6 -26.04 -3.85 -9.73
N PRO A 7 -25.76 -5.13 -9.45
CA PRO A 7 -25.09 -5.49 -8.20
C PRO A 7 -23.76 -4.76 -8.11
N ILE A 8 -23.47 -4.19 -6.93
CA ILE A 8 -22.20 -3.50 -6.62
C ILE A 8 -21.10 -4.57 -6.44
N PHE A 9 -20.89 -5.37 -7.47
CA PHE A 9 -19.72 -6.23 -7.55
C PHE A 9 -18.62 -5.50 -8.34
N PRO A 10 -17.37 -5.61 -7.95
CA PRO A 10 -16.28 -5.11 -8.78
C PRO A 10 -16.35 -5.83 -10.14
N GLN A 11 -16.71 -5.12 -11.17
CA GLN A 11 -16.82 -5.67 -12.53
C GLN A 11 -15.46 -6.09 -13.09
N THR A 12 -14.39 -5.56 -12.52
CA THR A 12 -13.01 -5.92 -12.87
C THR A 12 -12.19 -6.05 -11.59
N PRO A 13 -11.82 -7.27 -11.19
CA PRO A 13 -10.87 -7.45 -10.10
C PRO A 13 -9.54 -6.79 -10.49
N TYR A 14 -8.98 -6.04 -9.56
CA TYR A 14 -7.71 -5.34 -9.77
C TYR A 14 -6.67 -5.90 -8.79
N LEU A 15 -5.69 -6.57 -9.34
CA LEU A 15 -4.49 -6.99 -8.63
C LEU A 15 -3.32 -6.17 -9.16
N LYS A 16 -2.67 -5.42 -8.30
CA LYS A 16 -1.45 -4.68 -8.64
C LYS A 16 -0.33 -5.10 -7.70
N THR A 17 0.76 -5.53 -8.28
CA THR A 17 2.01 -5.76 -7.57
C THR A 17 2.89 -4.52 -7.75
N LEU A 18 3.40 -3.99 -6.65
CA LEU A 18 4.26 -2.81 -6.61
C LEU A 18 5.54 -3.15 -5.87
N SER A 19 6.64 -2.63 -6.37
CA SER A 19 7.91 -2.67 -5.66
C SER A 19 8.08 -1.36 -4.88
N LEU A 20 8.40 -1.49 -3.59
CA LEU A 20 8.84 -0.37 -2.75
C LEU A 20 10.36 -0.15 -2.86
N ALA A 21 11.03 -0.81 -3.81
CA ALA A 21 12.46 -0.62 -4.03
C ALA A 21 12.76 0.86 -4.35
N ALA A 22 13.84 1.37 -3.79
CA ALA A 22 14.29 2.76 -3.94
C ALA A 22 13.32 3.83 -3.39
N VAL A 23 12.35 3.45 -2.54
CA VAL A 23 11.51 4.42 -1.83
C VAL A 23 12.30 5.02 -0.68
N THR A 24 12.41 6.36 -0.65
CA THR A 24 13.08 7.09 0.43
C THR A 24 12.24 7.05 1.70
N ALA A 25 12.89 6.96 2.85
CA ALA A 25 12.21 6.95 4.14
C ALA A 25 11.31 8.17 4.34
N CYS A 26 10.09 7.94 4.81
CA CYS A 26 9.18 8.97 5.26
C CYS A 26 9.46 9.26 6.74
N THR A 27 10.35 10.20 7.04
CA THR A 27 10.83 10.48 8.39
C THR A 27 9.76 11.07 9.31
N THR A 28 8.72 11.65 8.75
CA THR A 28 7.64 12.30 9.51
C THR A 28 6.43 11.39 9.75
N ARG A 29 6.50 10.13 9.35
CA ARG A 29 5.37 9.18 9.33
C ARG A 29 4.16 9.62 8.50
N ALA A 30 4.18 10.81 7.97
CA ALA A 30 3.16 11.29 7.07
C ALA A 30 3.78 11.60 5.70
N PRO A 31 3.19 11.19 4.60
CA PRO A 31 3.61 11.69 3.30
C PRO A 31 3.44 13.20 3.32
N THR A 32 4.48 13.92 2.91
CA THR A 32 4.38 15.37 2.79
C THR A 32 3.32 15.67 1.75
N ALA A 33 2.23 16.32 2.16
CA ALA A 33 1.14 16.71 1.28
C ALA A 33 1.60 17.83 0.35
N THR A 34 2.46 17.51 -0.58
CA THR A 34 2.72 18.38 -1.72
C THR A 34 1.87 17.91 -2.88
N ALA A 35 1.37 18.85 -3.66
CA ALA A 35 0.47 18.62 -4.80
C ALA A 35 1.03 17.64 -5.86
N SER A 36 2.29 17.28 -5.80
CA SER A 36 2.88 16.20 -6.56
C SER A 36 3.29 15.08 -5.60
N LEU A 37 2.47 14.07 -5.51
CA LEU A 37 2.82 12.78 -4.90
C LEU A 37 3.90 12.02 -5.69
N ALA A 38 4.60 12.67 -6.59
CA ALA A 38 5.89 12.26 -7.14
C ALA A 38 7.00 12.32 -6.09
N ALA A 39 6.63 12.39 -4.80
CA ALA A 39 7.60 12.31 -3.73
C ALA A 39 8.25 10.94 -3.73
N ALA A 40 9.57 10.90 -3.69
CA ALA A 40 10.37 9.68 -3.67
C ALA A 40 10.09 8.76 -2.46
N ASN A 41 9.23 9.19 -1.54
CA ASN A 41 8.95 8.51 -0.27
C ASN A 41 7.56 7.87 -0.19
N ILE A 42 6.78 7.88 -1.27
CA ILE A 42 5.48 7.21 -1.35
C ILE A 42 5.31 6.53 -2.68
N ILE A 43 4.52 5.47 -2.69
CA ILE A 43 4.16 4.75 -3.90
C ILE A 43 2.65 4.64 -4.05
N GLU A 44 2.14 4.92 -5.23
CA GLU A 44 0.72 4.80 -5.53
C GLU A 44 0.33 3.33 -5.67
N ILE A 45 -0.58 2.86 -4.80
CA ILE A 45 -1.14 1.51 -4.88
C ILE A 45 -2.31 1.47 -5.86
N THR A 46 -3.24 2.42 -5.76
CA THR A 46 -4.38 2.50 -6.67
C THR A 46 -4.49 3.88 -7.30
N PRO A 47 -4.72 3.97 -8.62
CA PRO A 47 -5.02 5.24 -9.28
C PRO A 47 -6.41 5.74 -8.90
N VAL A 48 -6.72 6.96 -9.33
CA VAL A 48 -8.08 7.51 -9.24
C VAL A 48 -9.08 6.60 -9.96
N SER A 49 -10.24 6.45 -9.37
CA SER A 49 -11.39 5.79 -9.99
C SER A 49 -12.60 6.71 -9.95
N THR A 50 -13.33 6.78 -11.04
CA THR A 50 -14.57 7.59 -11.14
C THR A 50 -15.70 7.02 -10.28
N ASN A 51 -15.68 5.72 -10.00
CA ASN A 51 -16.73 5.03 -9.25
C ASN A 51 -16.31 4.63 -7.83
N GLY A 52 -15.12 5.11 -7.39
CA GLY A 52 -14.54 4.62 -6.15
C GLY A 52 -13.96 3.21 -6.28
N ARG A 53 -13.45 2.67 -5.16
CA ARG A 53 -12.85 1.32 -5.09
C ARG A 53 -13.13 0.68 -3.76
N ARG A 54 -13.28 -0.63 -3.78
CA ARG A 54 -13.26 -1.46 -2.58
C ARG A 54 -11.91 -2.14 -2.47
N ILE A 55 -11.32 -2.06 -1.29
CA ILE A 55 -10.05 -2.72 -0.94
C ILE A 55 -10.38 -3.84 0.04
N ASP A 56 -10.14 -5.06 -0.36
CA ASP A 56 -10.40 -6.24 0.46
C ASP A 56 -9.17 -6.66 1.26
N SER A 57 -7.96 -6.46 0.72
CA SER A 57 -6.71 -6.75 1.42
C SER A 57 -5.53 -5.98 0.85
N VAL A 58 -4.48 -5.83 1.65
CA VAL A 58 -3.17 -5.34 1.23
C VAL A 58 -2.12 -6.31 1.74
N THR A 59 -1.35 -6.91 0.84
CA THR A 59 -0.23 -7.79 1.18
C THR A 59 1.08 -7.04 1.03
N VAL A 60 1.91 -7.12 2.06
CA VAL A 60 3.29 -6.63 2.06
C VAL A 60 4.21 -7.85 2.15
N SER A 61 5.09 -8.01 1.19
CA SER A 61 6.05 -9.11 1.16
C SER A 61 7.44 -8.62 0.78
N ALA A 62 8.46 -9.27 1.31
CA ALA A 62 9.82 -9.07 0.85
C ALA A 62 9.94 -9.67 -0.57
N CYS A 63 10.45 -8.85 -1.49
CA CYS A 63 10.69 -9.26 -2.87
C CYS A 63 12.18 -9.09 -3.16
N SER A 64 12.95 -10.15 -2.94
CA SER A 64 14.35 -10.19 -3.33
C SER A 64 14.59 -11.39 -4.24
N THR A 65 15.39 -11.18 -5.27
CA THR A 65 15.88 -12.28 -6.12
C THR A 65 16.97 -13.09 -5.42
N ALA A 66 17.60 -12.53 -4.39
CA ALA A 66 18.63 -13.21 -3.61
C ALA A 66 18.00 -13.81 -2.34
N ILE A 67 18.13 -15.13 -2.18
CA ILE A 67 17.59 -15.88 -1.04
C ILE A 67 18.21 -15.48 0.32
N THR A 68 19.24 -14.65 0.30
CA THR A 68 19.98 -14.20 1.50
C THR A 68 19.78 -12.73 1.83
N SER A 69 18.99 -11.98 1.04
CA SER A 69 18.76 -10.57 1.31
C SER A 69 17.80 -10.37 2.50
N ALA A 70 18.34 -9.84 3.58
CA ALA A 70 17.56 -9.58 4.78
C ALA A 70 16.52 -8.46 4.56
N THR A 71 15.32 -8.66 5.10
CA THR A 71 14.34 -7.58 5.23
C THR A 71 14.80 -6.63 6.35
N VAL A 72 14.69 -5.34 6.12
CA VAL A 72 14.96 -4.32 7.15
C VAL A 72 13.69 -4.09 7.96
N ALA A 73 13.83 -4.06 9.30
CA ALA A 73 12.70 -3.74 10.18
C ALA A 73 12.21 -2.30 9.90
N GLN A 74 10.93 -2.16 9.61
CA GLN A 74 10.32 -0.88 9.24
C GLN A 74 8.81 -0.90 9.46
N VAL A 75 8.19 0.24 9.27
CA VAL A 75 6.72 0.35 9.20
C VAL A 75 6.31 0.80 7.81
N VAL A 76 5.37 0.08 7.23
CA VAL A 76 4.71 0.47 5.99
C VAL A 76 3.38 1.13 6.35
N GLY A 77 3.24 2.40 6.03
CA GLY A 77 1.99 3.14 6.18
C GLY A 77 1.12 3.01 4.94
N ILE A 78 -0.17 2.73 5.13
CA ILE A 78 -1.17 2.73 4.07
C ILE A 78 -2.03 3.97 4.24
N TRP A 79 -2.12 4.77 3.18
CA TRP A 79 -2.74 6.08 3.20
C TRP A 79 -3.81 6.22 2.12
N ALA A 80 -4.96 6.80 2.49
CA ALA A 80 -5.92 7.32 1.51
C ALA A 80 -5.60 8.80 1.24
N TRP A 81 -5.77 9.21 0.01
CA TRP A 81 -5.50 10.56 -0.47
C TRP A 81 -6.69 11.10 -1.26
N ASP A 82 -7.21 12.26 -0.87
CA ASP A 82 -8.37 12.91 -1.49
C ASP A 82 -8.01 13.92 -2.60
N GLY A 83 -6.72 14.06 -2.91
CA GLY A 83 -6.19 15.09 -3.80
C GLY A 83 -5.52 16.24 -3.05
N THR A 84 -5.72 16.35 -1.72
CA THR A 84 -5.19 17.44 -0.88
C THR A 84 -4.59 16.91 0.41
N THR A 85 -5.24 15.96 1.05
CA THR A 85 -4.90 15.47 2.39
C THR A 85 -4.66 13.97 2.37
N ALA A 86 -3.63 13.53 3.10
CA ALA A 86 -3.35 12.13 3.33
C ALA A 86 -3.96 11.68 4.67
N TYR A 87 -4.72 10.60 4.64
CA TYR A 87 -5.34 9.98 5.81
C TYR A 87 -4.69 8.62 6.06
N LEU A 88 -4.10 8.44 7.25
CA LEU A 88 -3.56 7.14 7.63
C LEU A 88 -4.70 6.14 7.83
N ILE A 89 -4.64 5.04 7.08
CA ILE A 89 -5.61 3.95 7.17
C ILE A 89 -5.08 2.84 8.05
N GLN A 90 -3.81 2.44 7.82
CA GLN A 90 -3.18 1.33 8.52
C GLN A 90 -1.68 1.49 8.56
N GLU A 91 -1.05 1.03 9.65
CA GLU A 91 0.38 0.78 9.74
C GLU A 91 0.64 -0.73 9.79
N ILE A 92 1.56 -1.20 8.99
CA ILE A 92 1.97 -2.60 8.90
C ILE A 92 3.43 -2.70 9.34
N THR A 93 3.68 -3.39 10.44
CA THR A 93 5.05 -3.63 10.91
C THR A 93 5.71 -4.71 10.09
N VAL A 94 6.85 -4.37 9.51
CA VAL A 94 7.74 -5.30 8.81
C VAL A 94 8.86 -5.69 9.76
N THR A 95 9.01 -6.96 10.06
CA THR A 95 10.10 -7.47 10.90
C THR A 95 11.33 -7.79 10.07
N ALA A 96 12.51 -7.64 10.67
CA ALA A 96 13.74 -8.07 10.03
C ALA A 96 13.76 -9.61 9.96
N VAL A 97 13.90 -10.13 8.74
CA VAL A 97 14.02 -11.57 8.47
C VAL A 97 15.15 -11.77 7.48
N THR A 98 16.06 -12.68 7.76
CA THR A 98 17.04 -13.15 6.78
C THR A 98 16.53 -14.47 6.21
N PRO A 99 16.00 -14.49 4.98
CA PRO A 99 15.51 -15.72 4.38
C PRO A 99 16.66 -16.69 4.09
N SER A 100 16.33 -17.96 4.07
CA SER A 100 17.27 -19.04 3.75
C SER A 100 16.50 -20.20 3.09
N THR A 101 17.15 -21.31 2.84
CA THR A 101 16.47 -22.51 2.35
C THR A 101 15.44 -23.07 3.35
N THR A 102 15.51 -22.67 4.61
CA THR A 102 14.62 -23.14 5.69
C THR A 102 13.82 -22.02 6.36
N VAL A 103 14.12 -20.76 6.04
CA VAL A 103 13.43 -19.57 6.58
C VAL A 103 12.76 -18.82 5.46
N ALA A 104 11.44 -18.73 5.52
CA ALA A 104 10.66 -17.99 4.53
C ALA A 104 10.93 -16.48 4.60
N ALA A 105 10.87 -15.81 3.46
CA ALA A 105 10.88 -14.35 3.40
C ALA A 105 9.67 -13.76 4.13
N PHE A 106 9.84 -12.53 4.63
CA PHE A 106 8.74 -11.83 5.29
C PHE A 106 7.55 -11.65 4.34
N THR A 107 6.38 -11.99 4.83
CA THR A 107 5.11 -11.66 4.19
C THR A 107 4.03 -11.47 5.23
N THR A 108 3.17 -10.50 5.03
CA THR A 108 1.98 -10.28 5.84
C THR A 108 0.86 -9.71 5.00
N THR A 109 -0.38 -10.04 5.35
CA THR A 109 -1.56 -9.52 4.69
C THR A 109 -2.45 -8.85 5.71
N TRP A 110 -2.78 -7.61 5.45
CA TRP A 110 -3.77 -6.88 6.21
C TRP A 110 -5.14 -7.02 5.54
N PHE A 111 -6.12 -7.39 6.33
CA PHE A 111 -7.52 -7.40 5.95
C PHE A 111 -8.25 -6.33 6.77
N PRO A 112 -8.84 -5.32 6.15
CA PRO A 112 -9.71 -4.40 6.87
C PRO A 112 -10.83 -5.16 7.59
N SER A 113 -11.08 -4.84 8.85
CA SER A 113 -12.19 -5.47 9.62
C SER A 113 -13.56 -5.16 9.01
N ILE A 114 -13.66 -4.05 8.31
CA ILE A 114 -14.78 -3.67 7.45
C ILE A 114 -14.17 -3.36 6.08
N PRO A 115 -14.76 -3.84 4.97
CA PRO A 115 -14.24 -3.53 3.65
C PRO A 115 -14.00 -2.03 3.48
N LEU A 116 -12.77 -1.67 3.16
CA LEU A 116 -12.40 -0.28 2.93
C LEU A 116 -12.94 0.17 1.56
N VAL A 117 -13.89 1.09 1.59
CA VAL A 117 -14.43 1.70 0.38
C VAL A 117 -13.83 3.09 0.20
N LEU A 118 -13.05 3.26 -0.84
CA LEU A 118 -12.51 4.56 -1.24
C LEU A 118 -13.54 5.27 -2.13
N PRO A 119 -13.95 6.50 -1.81
CA PRO A 119 -14.79 7.30 -2.69
C PRO A 119 -14.16 7.57 -4.06
N ALA A 120 -14.95 8.08 -4.99
CA ALA A 120 -14.44 8.60 -6.25
C ALA A 120 -13.35 9.66 -5.99
N ALA A 121 -12.37 9.72 -6.86
CA ALA A 121 -11.20 10.61 -6.79
C ALA A 121 -10.16 10.27 -5.70
N PHE A 122 -10.47 9.39 -4.74
CA PHE A 122 -9.46 8.94 -3.78
C PHE A 122 -8.46 7.98 -4.41
N LYS A 123 -7.24 8.05 -3.89
CA LYS A 123 -6.14 7.13 -4.21
C LYS A 123 -5.66 6.43 -2.94
N LEU A 124 -5.01 5.28 -3.10
CA LEU A 124 -4.33 4.59 -2.02
C LEU A 124 -2.82 4.64 -2.25
N PHE A 125 -2.08 4.97 -1.21
CA PHE A 125 -0.62 5.06 -1.22
C PHE A 125 0.01 4.21 -0.12
N ALA A 126 1.25 3.81 -0.35
CA ALA A 126 2.13 3.26 0.68
C ALA A 126 3.33 4.17 0.91
N SER A 127 3.78 4.24 2.15
CA SER A 127 5.04 4.86 2.57
C SER A 127 5.85 3.90 3.42
N THR A 128 7.15 4.13 3.56
CA THR A 128 8.04 3.35 4.41
C THR A 128 8.77 4.25 5.38
N THR A 129 9.11 3.75 6.58
CA THR A 129 9.88 4.50 7.57
C THR A 129 11.39 4.37 7.41
N VAL A 130 11.83 3.46 6.55
CA VAL A 130 13.24 3.23 6.22
C VAL A 130 13.40 3.28 4.70
N THR A 131 14.49 3.86 4.21
CA THR A 131 14.82 3.83 2.78
C THR A 131 15.03 2.38 2.35
N THR A 132 14.23 1.94 1.39
CA THR A 132 14.36 0.61 0.83
C THR A 132 15.44 0.61 -0.25
N PRO A 133 16.41 -0.31 -0.21
CA PRO A 133 17.40 -0.43 -1.28
C PRO A 133 16.70 -0.81 -2.60
N ALA A 134 17.30 -0.37 -3.68
CA ALA A 134 16.84 -0.70 -5.04
C ALA A 134 17.14 -2.17 -5.39
#